data_36e230dad2d023650a7a9fe0b82a11ac
#
_entry.id   36e230dad2d023650a7a9fe0b82a11ac
#
_cell.length_a   1.000
_cell.length_b   1.000
_cell.length_c   1.000
_cell.angle_alpha   90.00
_cell.angle_beta   90.00
_cell.angle_gamma   90.00
#
_symmetry.space_group_name_H-M   'P 1'
#
loop_
_entity.id
_entity.type
_entity.pdbx_description
1 polymer ?
#
loop_
_entity_poly.entity_id
_entity_poly.type
_entity_poly.pdbx_seq_one_letter_code
_entity_poly.pdbx_strand_id
1 'polypeptide(L)'
;MPRDEQTEHTVVAVDTEASSRPDRSDPIRIEMEDALGKIVTDALHKARIHSSSQTDTGDGIYIALPPQVPPVRALEPLVRYIGDGLRWHNEHYVQERARIRLRIAVDLGGATPYDSFVRGPALLTAVTRLLDSQVLRNALSGNQETPFALLVSNNYSRVSGLCGGVELGEQGVWE
;
A
#
# COMPACT_ATOMS: atom_id res chain seq x y z
N MET A 1 -30.65 -9.39 15.46
CA MET A 1 -29.27 -9.36 14.94
C MET A 1 -28.69 -8.01 15.29
N PRO A 2 -27.62 -7.91 16.08
CA PRO A 2 -26.91 -6.65 16.19
C PRO A 2 -26.50 -6.27 14.76
N ARG A 3 -26.79 -5.05 14.31
CA ARG A 3 -26.17 -4.50 13.12
C ARG A 3 -24.68 -4.52 13.40
N ASP A 4 -23.90 -5.24 12.57
CA ASP A 4 -22.44 -5.16 12.59
C ASP A 4 -22.11 -3.68 12.51
N GLU A 5 -21.63 -3.12 13.62
CA GLU A 5 -21.36 -1.70 13.73
C GLU A 5 -20.18 -1.40 12.81
N GLN A 6 -20.46 -0.75 11.68
CA GLN A 6 -19.41 -0.29 10.78
C GLN A 6 -18.56 0.72 11.53
N THR A 7 -17.27 0.47 11.59
CA THR A 7 -16.27 1.41 12.09
C THR A 7 -15.45 1.95 10.92
N GLU A 8 -14.91 3.13 11.09
CA GLU A 8 -14.06 3.75 10.07
C GLU A 8 -12.69 3.06 10.10
N HIS A 9 -12.25 2.58 8.95
CA HIS A 9 -10.97 1.94 8.77
C HIS A 9 -10.16 2.65 7.69
N THR A 10 -8.87 2.81 7.93
CA THR A 10 -7.92 3.16 6.88
C THR A 10 -7.42 1.89 6.22
N VAL A 11 -7.51 1.81 4.90
CA VAL A 11 -6.94 0.72 4.12
C VAL A 11 -5.80 1.24 3.27
N VAL A 12 -4.64 0.59 3.40
CA VAL A 12 -3.48 0.78 2.55
C VAL A 12 -3.39 -0.42 1.62
N ALA A 13 -3.47 -0.18 0.32
CA ALA A 13 -3.28 -1.20 -0.70
C ALA A 13 -1.93 -0.99 -1.39
N VAL A 14 -1.13 -2.03 -1.47
CA VAL A 14 0.13 -2.06 -2.20
C VAL A 14 0.07 -3.11 -3.28
N ASP A 15 0.67 -2.84 -4.44
CA ASP A 15 0.69 -3.72 -5.59
C ASP A 15 1.99 -3.57 -6.38
N THR A 16 2.57 -4.69 -6.79
CA THR A 16 3.85 -4.70 -7.49
C THR A 16 3.68 -4.32 -8.95
N GLU A 17 4.40 -3.29 -9.39
CA GLU A 17 4.41 -2.91 -10.80
C GLU A 17 4.95 -4.06 -11.67
N ALA A 18 4.19 -4.38 -12.71
CA ALA A 18 4.60 -5.35 -13.72
C ALA A 18 5.01 -6.73 -13.12
N SER A 19 4.27 -7.20 -12.10
CA SER A 19 4.47 -8.53 -11.50
C SER A 19 4.47 -9.65 -12.55
N SER A 20 3.65 -9.52 -13.58
CA SER A 20 3.48 -10.46 -14.68
C SER A 20 4.44 -10.27 -15.86
N ARG A 21 5.53 -9.53 -15.72
CA ARG A 21 6.52 -9.35 -16.81
C ARG A 21 7.07 -10.71 -17.28
N PRO A 22 7.24 -10.93 -18.61
CA PRO A 22 7.71 -12.19 -19.16
C PRO A 22 9.12 -12.60 -18.73
N ASP A 23 9.95 -11.63 -18.32
CA ASP A 23 11.32 -11.86 -17.84
C ASP A 23 11.39 -12.28 -16.36
N ARG A 24 10.25 -12.31 -15.66
CA ARG A 24 10.12 -12.77 -14.27
C ARG A 24 9.61 -14.19 -14.24
N SER A 25 10.50 -15.13 -13.95
CA SER A 25 10.14 -16.55 -13.74
C SER A 25 9.38 -16.71 -12.41
N ASP A 26 8.67 -17.84 -12.25
CA ASP A 26 7.92 -18.13 -11.03
C ASP A 26 8.79 -18.05 -9.74
N PRO A 27 10.03 -18.58 -9.70
CA PRO A 27 10.89 -18.41 -8.54
C PRO A 27 11.18 -16.95 -8.20
N ILE A 28 11.37 -16.08 -9.20
CA ILE A 28 11.61 -14.64 -8.97
C ILE A 28 10.35 -13.98 -8.42
N ARG A 29 9.17 -14.33 -8.93
CA ARG A 29 7.91 -13.80 -8.42
C ARG A 29 7.67 -14.19 -6.98
N ILE A 30 7.86 -15.46 -6.62
CA ILE A 30 7.75 -15.95 -5.24
C ILE A 30 8.72 -15.21 -4.32
N GLU A 31 9.98 -15.02 -4.75
CA GLU A 31 10.96 -14.27 -3.98
C GLU A 31 10.54 -12.80 -3.76
N MET A 32 9.95 -12.16 -4.76
CA MET A 32 9.43 -10.79 -4.66
C MET A 32 8.20 -10.70 -3.73
N GLU A 33 7.29 -11.65 -3.78
CA GLU A 33 6.13 -11.76 -2.90
C GLU A 33 6.58 -11.93 -1.45
N ASP A 34 7.51 -12.84 -1.17
CA ASP A 34 8.08 -13.05 0.15
C ASP A 34 8.79 -11.79 0.67
N ALA A 35 9.56 -11.11 -0.19
CA ALA A 35 10.23 -9.87 0.15
C ALA A 35 9.23 -8.74 0.47
N LEU A 36 8.17 -8.59 -0.33
CA LEU A 36 7.10 -7.62 -0.09
C LEU A 36 6.40 -7.88 1.25
N GLY A 37 6.02 -9.13 1.50
CA GLY A 37 5.41 -9.54 2.78
C GLY A 37 6.27 -9.17 3.98
N LYS A 38 7.58 -9.41 3.88
CA LYS A 38 8.55 -9.04 4.92
C LYS A 38 8.69 -7.54 5.09
N ILE A 39 8.79 -6.78 3.99
CA ILE A 39 8.87 -5.31 4.02
C ILE A 39 7.64 -4.72 4.72
N VAL A 40 6.44 -5.19 4.38
CA VAL A 40 5.19 -4.73 4.99
C VAL A 40 5.15 -5.07 6.49
N THR A 41 5.49 -6.30 6.86
CA THR A 41 5.51 -6.75 8.25
C THR A 41 6.50 -5.93 9.08
N ASP A 42 7.71 -5.72 8.58
CA ASP A 42 8.74 -4.93 9.25
C ASP A 42 8.31 -3.45 9.38
N ALA A 43 7.66 -2.90 8.35
CA ALA A 43 7.14 -1.53 8.38
C ALA A 43 6.04 -1.36 9.44
N LEU A 44 5.09 -2.27 9.53
CA LEU A 44 4.05 -2.27 10.56
C LEU A 44 4.64 -2.35 11.96
N HIS A 45 5.62 -3.22 12.16
CA HIS A 45 6.32 -3.35 13.43
C HIS A 45 7.06 -2.06 13.82
N LYS A 46 7.83 -1.46 12.90
CA LYS A 46 8.53 -0.19 13.12
C LYS A 46 7.55 0.96 13.36
N ALA A 47 6.42 0.97 12.66
CA ALA A 47 5.35 1.94 12.85
C ALA A 47 4.59 1.73 14.18
N ARG A 48 4.84 0.64 14.91
CA ARG A 48 4.09 0.24 16.11
C ARG A 48 2.58 0.16 15.85
N ILE A 49 2.22 -0.36 14.69
CA ILE A 49 0.84 -0.65 14.31
C ILE A 49 0.61 -2.13 14.55
N HIS A 50 -0.09 -2.44 15.63
CA HIS A 50 -0.41 -3.80 16.03
C HIS A 50 -1.86 -4.11 15.66
N SER A 51 -2.17 -5.40 15.52
CA SER A 51 -3.53 -5.88 15.21
C SER A 51 -4.11 -5.37 13.89
N SER A 52 -3.25 -4.98 12.91
CA SER A 52 -3.69 -4.74 11.55
C SER A 52 -4.12 -6.07 10.90
N SER A 53 -5.12 -5.99 10.04
CA SER A 53 -5.52 -7.12 9.20
C SER A 53 -4.86 -7.01 7.84
N GLN A 54 -4.42 -8.14 7.28
CA GLN A 54 -3.76 -8.17 5.97
C GLN A 54 -4.42 -9.23 5.08
N THR A 55 -4.55 -8.92 3.81
CA THR A 55 -4.98 -9.86 2.77
C THR A 55 -4.00 -9.81 1.61
N ASP A 56 -3.41 -10.96 1.30
CA ASP A 56 -2.55 -11.15 0.15
C ASP A 56 -3.42 -11.32 -1.11
N THR A 57 -3.03 -10.67 -2.20
CA THR A 57 -3.71 -10.74 -3.50
C THR A 57 -2.85 -11.43 -4.57
N GLY A 58 -1.69 -11.97 -4.18
CA GLY A 58 -0.72 -12.62 -5.05
C GLY A 58 0.39 -11.66 -5.50
N ASP A 59 0.07 -10.53 -6.08
CA ASP A 59 1.02 -9.49 -6.50
C ASP A 59 1.00 -8.25 -5.60
N GLY A 60 0.15 -8.24 -4.58
CA GLY A 60 -0.01 -7.15 -3.65
C GLY A 60 -0.56 -7.54 -2.29
N ILE A 61 -0.66 -6.57 -1.40
CA ILE A 61 -1.17 -6.73 -0.04
C ILE A 61 -2.12 -5.59 0.29
N TYR A 62 -3.29 -5.91 0.83
CA TYR A 62 -4.20 -4.95 1.42
C TYR A 62 -4.06 -5.00 2.93
N ILE A 63 -3.87 -3.83 3.54
CA ILE A 63 -3.65 -3.65 4.97
C ILE A 63 -4.78 -2.81 5.53
N ALA A 64 -5.63 -3.38 6.38
CA ALA A 64 -6.64 -2.62 7.12
C ALA A 64 -6.08 -2.25 8.48
N LEU A 65 -5.96 -0.96 8.76
CA LEU A 65 -5.48 -0.47 10.04
C LEU A 65 -6.59 -0.57 11.08
N PRO A 66 -6.26 -0.89 12.35
CA PRO A 66 -7.24 -0.86 13.44
C PRO A 66 -7.91 0.51 13.55
N PRO A 67 -9.22 0.58 13.88
CA PRO A 67 -9.96 1.85 13.93
C PRO A 67 -9.38 2.90 14.88
N GLN A 68 -8.68 2.44 15.92
CA GLN A 68 -8.02 3.31 16.90
C GLN A 68 -6.71 3.93 16.41
N VAL A 69 -6.18 3.48 15.27
CA VAL A 69 -4.97 4.06 14.67
C VAL A 69 -5.36 5.32 13.89
N PRO A 70 -4.82 6.48 14.24
CA PRO A 70 -5.12 7.71 13.51
C PRO A 70 -4.78 7.56 12.01
N PRO A 71 -5.64 8.02 11.09
CA PRO A 71 -5.44 7.86 9.65
C PRO A 71 -4.08 8.34 9.15
N VAL A 72 -3.57 9.46 9.67
CA VAL A 72 -2.26 10.02 9.29
C VAL A 72 -1.11 9.01 9.44
N ARG A 73 -1.24 8.03 10.33
CA ARG A 73 -0.21 7.00 10.53
C ARG A 73 -0.09 6.00 9.39
N ALA A 74 -1.05 5.98 8.47
CA ALA A 74 -0.92 5.20 7.24
C ALA A 74 0.21 5.75 6.35
N LEU A 75 0.40 7.06 6.31
CA LEU A 75 1.50 7.71 5.56
C LEU A 75 2.75 7.85 6.43
N GLU A 76 2.63 8.55 7.54
CA GLU A 76 3.69 8.71 8.52
C GLU A 76 3.33 7.98 9.82
N PRO A 77 4.02 6.88 10.15
CA PRO A 77 5.26 6.40 9.54
C PRO A 77 5.15 5.18 8.60
N LEU A 78 3.95 4.59 8.37
CA LEU A 78 3.86 3.27 7.72
C LEU A 78 4.37 3.27 6.27
N VAL A 79 3.82 4.12 5.39
CA VAL A 79 4.24 4.15 3.98
C VAL A 79 5.71 4.56 3.86
N ARG A 80 6.19 5.46 4.71
CA ARG A 80 7.61 5.80 4.76
C ARG A 80 8.48 4.59 5.07
N TYR A 81 8.13 3.76 6.05
CA TYR A 81 8.90 2.55 6.36
C TYR A 81 8.82 1.49 5.26
N ILE A 82 7.69 1.40 4.55
CA ILE A 82 7.60 0.57 3.33
C ILE A 82 8.60 1.06 2.29
N GLY A 83 8.65 2.36 2.04
CA GLY A 83 9.60 2.97 1.11
C GLY A 83 11.06 2.72 1.49
N ASP A 84 11.41 2.83 2.78
CA ASP A 84 12.75 2.52 3.29
C ASP A 84 13.12 1.04 3.05
N GLY A 85 12.18 0.13 3.31
CA GLY A 85 12.37 -1.29 3.06
C GLY A 85 12.56 -1.63 1.58
N LEU A 86 11.80 -0.96 0.69
CA LEU A 86 11.95 -1.12 -0.77
C LEU A 86 13.31 -0.64 -1.27
N ARG A 87 13.77 0.54 -0.81
CA ARG A 87 15.09 1.05 -1.16
C ARG A 87 16.18 0.08 -0.74
N TRP A 88 16.14 -0.35 0.51
CA TRP A 88 17.09 -1.33 1.02
C TRP A 88 17.10 -2.62 0.18
N HIS A 89 15.93 -3.18 -0.12
CA HIS A 89 15.79 -4.37 -0.96
C HIS A 89 16.41 -4.14 -2.34
N ASN A 90 16.02 -3.07 -3.03
CA ASN A 90 16.45 -2.78 -4.39
C ASN A 90 17.96 -2.49 -4.50
N GLU A 91 18.57 -1.94 -3.45
CA GLU A 91 20.04 -1.71 -3.37
C GLU A 91 20.83 -2.99 -3.18
N HIS A 92 20.26 -3.97 -2.47
CA HIS A 92 20.98 -5.21 -2.11
C HIS A 92 20.73 -6.36 -3.09
N TYR A 93 19.73 -6.26 -3.96
CA TYR A 93 19.47 -7.25 -4.99
C TYR A 93 20.18 -6.88 -6.30
N VAL A 94 21.10 -7.75 -6.71
CA VAL A 94 21.94 -7.55 -7.91
C VAL A 94 21.15 -7.71 -9.22
N GLN A 95 20.04 -8.49 -9.19
CA GLN A 95 19.24 -8.72 -10.39
C GLN A 95 18.14 -7.65 -10.54
N GLU A 96 18.24 -6.85 -11.60
CA GLU A 96 17.27 -5.80 -11.90
C GLU A 96 15.81 -6.32 -11.99
N ARG A 97 15.63 -7.55 -12.50
CA ARG A 97 14.31 -8.20 -12.58
C ARG A 97 13.71 -8.58 -11.22
N ALA A 98 14.50 -8.61 -10.15
CA ALA A 98 14.04 -8.85 -8.78
C ALA A 98 13.77 -7.53 -8.02
N ARG A 99 14.03 -6.38 -8.63
CA ARG A 99 13.67 -5.07 -8.05
C ARG A 99 12.16 -4.94 -7.92
N ILE A 100 11.73 -4.43 -6.79
CA ILE A 100 10.31 -4.20 -6.47
C ILE A 100 10.02 -2.72 -6.62
N ARG A 101 8.99 -2.41 -7.40
CA ARG A 101 8.40 -1.07 -7.47
C ARG A 101 6.91 -1.20 -7.19
N LEU A 102 6.39 -0.32 -6.34
CA LEU A 102 5.02 -0.43 -5.84
C LEU A 102 4.13 0.72 -6.32
N ARG A 103 2.89 0.37 -6.63
CA ARG A 103 1.76 1.28 -6.56
C ARG A 103 1.18 1.19 -5.16
N ILE A 104 0.92 2.31 -4.53
CA ILE A 104 0.33 2.39 -3.19
C ILE A 104 -0.90 3.27 -3.26
N ALA A 105 -2.02 2.78 -2.74
CA ALA A 105 -3.24 3.54 -2.61
C ALA A 105 -3.72 3.53 -1.16
N VAL A 106 -4.25 4.67 -0.69
CA VAL A 106 -4.79 4.80 0.67
C VAL A 106 -6.18 5.40 0.61
N ASP A 107 -7.13 4.76 1.27
CA ASP A 107 -8.49 5.26 1.45
C ASP A 107 -8.98 5.04 2.88
N LEU A 108 -10.05 5.74 3.24
CA LEU A 108 -10.68 5.70 4.54
C LEU A 108 -12.18 5.56 4.37
N GLY A 109 -12.79 4.63 5.08
CA GLY A 109 -14.23 4.42 5.00
C GLY A 109 -14.77 3.37 5.97
N GLY A 110 -16.08 3.20 5.96
CA GLY A 110 -16.78 2.26 6.83
C GLY A 110 -16.53 0.81 6.43
N ALA A 111 -16.11 0.02 7.40
CA ALA A 111 -15.97 -1.42 7.28
C ALA A 111 -16.26 -2.11 8.62
N THR A 112 -16.49 -3.41 8.59
CA THR A 112 -16.64 -4.27 9.78
C THR A 112 -15.55 -5.33 9.78
N PRO A 113 -14.99 -5.68 10.95
CA PRO A 113 -14.11 -6.82 11.06
C PRO A 113 -14.81 -8.08 10.54
N TYR A 114 -14.14 -8.87 9.74
CA TYR A 114 -14.67 -10.09 9.19
C TYR A 114 -13.55 -11.12 8.97
N ASP A 115 -13.61 -12.22 9.71
CA ASP A 115 -12.59 -13.26 9.65
C ASP A 115 -11.16 -12.70 9.81
N SER A 116 -10.30 -12.89 8.84
CA SER A 116 -8.90 -12.42 8.86
C SER A 116 -8.70 -11.00 8.29
N PHE A 117 -9.77 -10.34 7.82
CA PHE A 117 -9.69 -9.01 7.22
C PHE A 117 -10.88 -8.13 7.62
N VAL A 118 -11.30 -7.21 6.76
CA VAL A 118 -12.47 -6.36 6.96
C VAL A 118 -13.45 -6.52 5.81
N ARG A 119 -14.75 -6.40 6.12
CA ARG A 119 -15.80 -6.35 5.13
C ARG A 119 -16.26 -4.90 4.95
N GLY A 120 -15.87 -4.29 3.86
CA GLY A 120 -16.24 -2.93 3.47
C GLY A 120 -16.26 -2.83 1.94
N PRO A 121 -17.31 -3.36 1.24
CA PRO A 121 -17.29 -3.45 -0.22
C PRO A 121 -17.04 -2.11 -0.91
N ALA A 122 -17.62 -1.03 -0.39
CA ALA A 122 -17.44 0.31 -0.96
C ALA A 122 -15.99 0.79 -0.78
N LEU A 123 -15.41 0.64 0.42
CA LEU A 123 -14.03 1.02 0.73
C LEU A 123 -13.03 0.20 -0.09
N LEU A 124 -13.20 -1.12 -0.14
CA LEU A 124 -12.29 -1.99 -0.90
C LEU A 124 -12.38 -1.73 -2.41
N THR A 125 -13.57 -1.48 -2.94
CA THR A 125 -13.74 -1.08 -4.34
C THR A 125 -13.07 0.27 -4.62
N ALA A 126 -13.21 1.24 -3.73
CA ALA A 126 -12.62 2.55 -3.91
C ALA A 126 -11.09 2.49 -3.89
N VAL A 127 -10.48 1.81 -2.92
CA VAL A 127 -9.01 1.69 -2.84
C VAL A 127 -8.43 0.91 -4.03
N THR A 128 -9.14 -0.13 -4.50
CA THR A 128 -8.73 -0.87 -5.71
C THR A 128 -8.75 0.01 -6.96
N ARG A 129 -9.79 0.85 -7.12
CA ARG A 129 -9.86 1.81 -8.25
C ARG A 129 -8.74 2.84 -8.21
N LEU A 130 -8.36 3.32 -7.02
CA LEU A 130 -7.21 4.20 -6.86
C LEU A 130 -5.92 3.50 -7.29
N LEU A 131 -5.71 2.27 -6.83
CA LEU A 131 -4.55 1.45 -7.14
C LEU A 131 -4.42 1.20 -8.66
N ASP A 132 -5.55 0.98 -9.33
CA ASP A 132 -5.63 0.75 -10.78
C ASP A 132 -5.71 2.03 -11.63
N SER A 133 -5.67 3.20 -11.00
CA SER A 133 -5.82 4.46 -11.73
C SER A 133 -4.69 4.71 -12.72
N GLN A 134 -5.03 5.35 -13.85
CA GLN A 134 -4.01 5.75 -14.84
C GLN A 134 -3.04 6.80 -14.27
N VAL A 135 -3.50 7.64 -13.35
CA VAL A 135 -2.67 8.63 -12.66
C VAL A 135 -1.52 7.97 -11.92
N LEU A 136 -1.84 6.95 -11.10
CA LEU A 136 -0.84 6.22 -10.32
C LEU A 136 0.13 5.43 -11.22
N ARG A 137 -0.39 4.81 -12.29
CA ARG A 137 0.44 4.11 -13.29
C ARG A 137 1.40 5.06 -14.00
N ASN A 138 0.92 6.23 -14.45
CA ASN A 138 1.74 7.22 -15.12
C ASN A 138 2.81 7.81 -14.19
N ALA A 139 2.46 8.09 -12.94
CA ALA A 139 3.40 8.60 -11.94
C ALA A 139 4.59 7.65 -11.74
N LEU A 140 4.31 6.35 -11.62
CA LEU A 140 5.36 5.35 -11.45
C LEU A 140 6.16 5.13 -12.75
N SER A 141 5.51 4.98 -13.90
CA SER A 141 6.18 4.73 -15.17
C SER A 141 7.02 5.92 -15.66
N GLY A 142 6.62 7.14 -15.30
CA GLY A 142 7.34 8.38 -15.66
C GLY A 142 8.63 8.59 -14.87
N ASN A 143 8.85 7.84 -13.78
CA ASN A 143 10.04 7.97 -12.95
C ASN A 143 10.60 6.59 -12.60
N GLN A 144 11.59 6.13 -13.36
CA GLN A 144 12.15 4.78 -13.25
C GLN A 144 12.96 4.54 -11.96
N GLU A 145 13.52 5.59 -11.37
CA GLU A 145 14.32 5.50 -10.15
C GLU A 145 13.46 5.48 -8.87
N THR A 146 12.21 5.88 -8.98
CA THR A 146 11.30 5.92 -7.82
C THR A 146 10.86 4.52 -7.41
N PRO A 147 11.02 4.13 -6.14
CA PRO A 147 10.65 2.80 -5.68
C PRO A 147 9.12 2.61 -5.57
N PHE A 148 8.36 3.67 -5.39
CA PHE A 148 6.91 3.61 -5.36
C PHE A 148 6.25 4.92 -5.79
N ALA A 149 4.99 4.83 -6.21
CA ALA A 149 4.08 5.97 -6.33
C ALA A 149 2.90 5.78 -5.37
N LEU A 150 2.44 6.87 -4.76
CA LEU A 150 1.37 6.90 -3.78
C LEU A 150 0.20 7.76 -4.27
N LEU A 151 -1.01 7.24 -4.13
CA LEU A 151 -2.25 7.99 -4.36
C LEU A 151 -3.15 7.84 -3.13
N VAL A 152 -3.65 8.96 -2.62
CA VAL A 152 -4.61 8.97 -1.52
C VAL A 152 -5.97 9.45 -2.01
N SER A 153 -7.04 8.94 -1.40
CA SER A 153 -8.40 9.40 -1.73
C SER A 153 -8.67 10.80 -1.20
N ASN A 154 -9.63 11.48 -1.81
CA ASN A 154 -10.11 12.77 -1.30
C ASN A 154 -10.69 12.64 0.13
N ASN A 155 -11.33 11.52 0.44
CA ASN A 155 -11.87 11.27 1.77
C ASN A 155 -10.75 11.16 2.80
N TYR A 156 -9.74 10.37 2.51
CA TYR A 156 -8.56 10.25 3.35
C TYR A 156 -7.82 11.58 3.53
N SER A 157 -7.58 12.34 2.44
CA SER A 157 -6.90 13.64 2.47
C SER A 157 -7.62 14.63 3.38
N ARG A 158 -8.95 14.70 3.27
CA ARG A 158 -9.77 15.60 4.08
C ARG A 158 -9.70 15.28 5.57
N VAL A 159 -9.75 14.00 5.94
CA VAL A 159 -9.75 13.56 7.35
C VAL A 159 -8.34 13.65 7.95
N SER A 160 -7.31 13.33 7.19
CA SER A 160 -5.91 13.40 7.65
C SER A 160 -5.30 14.82 7.61
N GLY A 161 -6.01 15.80 7.03
CA GLY A 161 -5.53 17.16 6.88
C GLY A 161 -4.49 17.34 5.77
N LEU A 162 -4.37 16.37 4.87
CA LEU A 162 -3.46 16.41 3.72
C LEU A 162 -4.17 16.98 2.49
N CYS A 163 -3.45 17.69 1.65
CA CYS A 163 -3.93 18.02 0.31
C CYS A 163 -3.81 16.79 -0.58
N GLY A 164 -4.88 16.44 -1.32
CA GLY A 164 -4.85 15.32 -2.26
C GLY A 164 -3.79 15.51 -3.34
N GLY A 165 -3.03 14.45 -3.65
CA GLY A 165 -1.96 14.52 -4.65
C GLY A 165 -1.35 13.14 -4.90
N VAL A 166 -0.47 13.07 -5.90
CA VAL A 166 0.39 11.92 -6.17
C VAL A 166 1.77 12.21 -5.61
N GLU A 167 2.23 11.39 -4.69
CA GLU A 167 3.59 11.49 -4.17
C GLU A 167 4.51 10.48 -4.86
N LEU A 168 5.62 10.97 -5.37
CA LEU A 168 6.71 10.15 -5.91
C LEU A 168 7.79 10.04 -4.83
N GLY A 169 8.08 8.83 -4.38
CA GLY A 169 9.02 8.58 -3.26
C GLY A 169 10.39 9.23 -3.47
N GLU A 170 10.97 9.75 -2.46
CA GLU A 170 12.22 10.50 -2.22
C GLU A 170 12.21 12.01 -2.47
N GLN A 171 11.40 12.53 -3.35
CA GLN A 171 11.26 13.99 -3.57
C GLN A 171 9.78 14.32 -3.68
N GLY A 172 9.03 13.99 -2.63
CA GLY A 172 7.61 14.28 -2.59
C GLY A 172 7.37 15.78 -2.86
N VAL A 173 6.81 16.05 -4.04
CA VAL A 173 6.22 17.36 -4.32
C VAL A 173 4.73 17.18 -4.10
N TRP A 174 4.25 17.71 -3.00
CA TRP A 174 2.83 17.88 -2.77
C TRP A 174 2.36 19.02 -3.68
N GLU A 175 1.59 18.72 -4.72
CA GLU A 175 0.84 19.72 -5.48
C GLU A 175 -0.63 19.72 -5.08
#